data_9a509d48241bf4e805cab3ab7605d0ce
#
_entry.id   9a509d48241bf4e805cab3ab7605d0ce
#
_cell.length_a   1.000
_cell.length_b   1.000
_cell.length_c   1.000
_cell.angle_alpha   90.00
_cell.angle_beta   90.00
_cell.angle_gamma   90.00
#
_symmetry.space_group_name_H-M   'P 1'
#
loop_
_entity.id
_entity.type
_entity.pdbx_description
1 polymer ?
#
loop_
_entity_poly.entity_id
_entity_poly.type
_entity_poly.pdbx_seq_one_letter_code
_entity_poly.pdbx_strand_id
1 'polypeptide(L)'
;MLINRCFNVGNYIATIRGANMNPGVPQCKNCWKWDHSTFSCRIQGAKCIKCNGLHKSEHHREFGWYCKGNAKLNPPRLETKKGEPCPHAFKCSNCKGNHQADSNACPFWRHRFNREWHIKKYAEIRENRSKSLQSEVNSLSNQ
;
A
#
# COMPACT_ATOMS: atom_id res chain seq x y z
N MET A 1 -38.17 8.13 8.04
CA MET A 1 -36.76 7.89 7.66
C MET A 1 -36.03 7.35 8.88
N LEU A 2 -35.39 6.17 8.79
CA LEU A 2 -34.78 5.45 9.94
C LEU A 2 -33.26 5.66 10.07
N ILE A 3 -32.65 6.49 9.19
CA ILE A 3 -31.21 6.76 9.19
C ILE A 3 -30.80 7.50 10.46
N ASN A 4 -29.68 7.11 11.07
CA ASN A 4 -29.13 7.62 12.33
C ASN A 4 -29.97 7.30 13.58
N ARG A 5 -30.95 6.40 13.50
CA ARG A 5 -31.62 5.87 14.69
C ARG A 5 -30.88 4.69 15.28
N CYS A 6 -30.87 4.63 16.62
CA CYS A 6 -30.29 3.51 17.35
C CYS A 6 -31.40 2.51 17.67
N PHE A 7 -31.10 1.22 17.56
CA PHE A 7 -31.98 0.10 17.87
C PHE A 7 -31.25 -0.86 18.81
N ASN A 8 -32.00 -1.41 19.75
CA ASN A 8 -31.49 -2.49 20.59
C ASN A 8 -31.61 -3.81 19.82
N VAL A 9 -30.50 -4.50 19.66
CA VAL A 9 -30.42 -5.83 19.05
C VAL A 9 -29.80 -6.76 20.09
N GLY A 10 -30.65 -7.44 20.85
CA GLY A 10 -30.22 -8.18 22.03
C GLY A 10 -29.56 -7.26 23.05
N ASN A 11 -28.32 -7.53 23.42
CA ASN A 11 -27.55 -6.74 24.40
C ASN A 11 -26.69 -5.64 23.73
N TYR A 12 -26.87 -5.38 22.43
CA TYR A 12 -26.09 -4.39 21.69
C TYR A 12 -26.98 -3.28 21.17
N ILE A 13 -26.39 -2.07 21.10
CA ILE A 13 -27.01 -0.92 20.43
C ILE A 13 -26.44 -0.85 19.00
N ALA A 14 -27.32 -0.98 18.01
CA ALA A 14 -26.99 -0.83 16.60
C ALA A 14 -27.54 0.48 16.05
N THR A 15 -26.74 1.19 15.24
CA THR A 15 -27.17 2.41 14.55
C THR A 15 -27.37 2.13 13.07
N ILE A 16 -28.52 2.46 12.52
CA ILE A 16 -28.75 2.40 11.07
C ILE A 16 -28.08 3.60 10.42
N ARG A 17 -27.11 3.32 9.57
CA ARG A 17 -26.46 4.32 8.71
C ARG A 17 -26.94 4.16 7.27
N GLY A 18 -27.03 5.27 6.55
CA GLY A 18 -27.30 5.24 5.12
C GLY A 18 -26.21 4.43 4.39
N ALA A 19 -26.62 3.49 3.54
CA ALA A 19 -25.69 2.80 2.66
C ALA A 19 -25.17 3.79 1.60
N ASN A 20 -23.86 3.81 1.41
CA ASN A 20 -23.28 4.52 0.27
C ASN A 20 -23.52 3.68 -0.98
N MET A 21 -24.25 4.20 -1.95
CA MET A 21 -24.54 3.51 -3.21
C MET A 21 -23.29 3.26 -4.05
N ASN A 22 -22.23 4.03 -3.83
CA ASN A 22 -20.93 3.79 -4.45
C ASN A 22 -19.83 3.83 -3.36
N PRO A 23 -19.62 2.74 -2.63
CA PRO A 23 -18.62 2.65 -1.57
C PRO A 23 -17.18 2.76 -2.08
N GLY A 24 -17.00 2.74 -3.40
CA GLY A 24 -15.69 2.75 -4.04
C GLY A 24 -14.97 1.40 -4.02
N VAL A 25 -13.76 1.39 -4.56
CA VAL A 25 -12.87 0.23 -4.54
C VAL A 25 -12.24 0.12 -3.15
N PRO A 26 -12.31 -1.04 -2.47
CA PRO A 26 -11.73 -1.18 -1.14
C PRO A 26 -10.20 -1.14 -1.19
N GLN A 27 -9.61 -0.43 -0.24
CA GLN A 27 -8.18 -0.47 0.01
C GLN A 27 -7.87 -1.42 1.18
N CYS A 28 -7.06 -2.44 0.92
CA CYS A 28 -6.59 -3.36 1.93
C CYS A 28 -5.62 -2.66 2.90
N LYS A 29 -5.88 -2.69 4.20
CA LYS A 29 -5.01 -2.11 5.24
C LYS A 29 -3.81 -3.00 5.58
N ASN A 30 -3.76 -4.22 5.05
CA ASN A 30 -2.65 -5.13 5.26
C ASN A 30 -1.56 -5.00 4.19
N CYS A 31 -1.94 -4.91 2.91
CA CYS A 31 -0.99 -4.80 1.79
C CYS A 31 -1.07 -3.47 1.02
N TRP A 32 -2.00 -2.59 1.37
CA TRP A 32 -2.25 -1.26 0.81
C TRP A 32 -2.65 -1.23 -0.67
N LYS A 33 -3.03 -2.37 -1.25
CA LYS A 33 -3.61 -2.42 -2.60
C LYS A 33 -5.10 -2.05 -2.60
N TRP A 34 -5.57 -1.58 -3.75
CA TRP A 34 -6.93 -1.13 -4.00
C TRP A 34 -7.79 -2.14 -4.76
N ASP A 35 -7.70 -3.40 -4.51
CA ASP A 35 -8.44 -4.41 -5.25
C ASP A 35 -9.22 -5.39 -4.38
N HIS A 36 -9.02 -5.33 -3.07
CA HIS A 36 -9.66 -6.23 -2.11
C HIS A 36 -9.74 -5.61 -0.71
N SER A 37 -10.64 -6.15 0.11
CA SER A 37 -10.74 -5.79 1.53
C SER A 37 -9.59 -6.42 2.34
N THR A 38 -9.37 -5.90 3.55
CA THR A 38 -8.36 -6.46 4.47
C THR A 38 -8.64 -7.92 4.82
N PHE A 39 -9.92 -8.30 4.93
CA PHE A 39 -10.34 -9.69 5.24
C PHE A 39 -10.04 -10.68 4.10
N SER A 40 -9.99 -10.20 2.86
CA SER A 40 -9.70 -11.03 1.68
C SER A 40 -8.22 -11.02 1.29
N CYS A 41 -7.36 -10.45 2.13
CA CYS A 41 -5.94 -10.35 1.85
C CYS A 41 -5.24 -11.70 1.98
N ARG A 42 -4.55 -12.13 0.92
CA ARG A 42 -3.81 -13.41 0.87
C ARG A 42 -2.34 -13.29 1.24
N ILE A 43 -1.85 -12.08 1.54
CA ILE A 43 -0.45 -11.88 1.91
C ILE A 43 -0.26 -12.29 3.36
N GLN A 44 0.70 -13.17 3.59
CA GLN A 44 1.18 -13.47 4.95
C GLN A 44 2.02 -12.29 5.44
N GLY A 45 1.66 -11.76 6.61
CA GLY A 45 2.27 -10.56 7.17
C GLY A 45 1.71 -9.26 6.60
N ALA A 46 2.22 -8.13 7.08
CA ALA A 46 1.77 -6.79 6.69
C ALA A 46 2.82 -6.07 5.86
N LYS A 47 2.39 -5.24 4.91
CA LYS A 47 3.27 -4.35 4.17
C LYS A 47 3.32 -2.97 4.79
N CYS A 48 4.51 -2.40 4.80
CA CYS A 48 4.71 -1.05 5.28
C CYS A 48 4.13 -0.03 4.31
N ILE A 49 3.32 0.89 4.82
CA ILE A 49 2.70 1.97 4.04
C ILE A 49 3.72 2.91 3.42
N LYS A 50 4.89 3.06 4.06
CA LYS A 50 5.96 3.99 3.66
C LYS A 50 6.85 3.43 2.56
N CYS A 51 7.37 2.21 2.72
CA CYS A 51 8.40 1.64 1.84
C CYS A 51 7.95 0.38 1.09
N ASN A 52 6.72 -0.10 1.31
CA ASN A 52 6.17 -1.34 0.73
C ASN A 52 6.95 -2.62 1.10
N GLY A 53 7.85 -2.56 2.09
CA GLY A 53 8.54 -3.73 2.65
C GLY A 53 7.60 -4.62 3.47
N LEU A 54 8.01 -5.88 3.69
CA LEU A 54 7.20 -6.87 4.43
C LEU A 54 7.42 -6.71 5.95
N HIS A 55 6.85 -5.65 6.51
CA HIS A 55 6.82 -5.34 7.94
C HIS A 55 5.70 -4.33 8.23
N LYS A 56 5.26 -4.25 9.48
CA LYS A 56 4.30 -3.23 9.90
C LYS A 56 4.96 -1.85 9.92
N SER A 57 4.15 -0.81 9.69
CA SER A 57 4.64 0.59 9.69
C SER A 57 5.25 1.04 11.02
N GLU A 58 4.81 0.44 12.13
CA GLU A 58 5.33 0.65 13.47
C GLU A 58 6.80 0.24 13.59
N HIS A 59 7.17 -0.87 12.94
CA HIS A 59 8.52 -1.42 12.92
C HIS A 59 9.36 -0.96 11.73
N HIS A 60 8.94 0.12 11.06
CA HIS A 60 9.63 0.61 9.85
C HIS A 60 11.11 0.92 10.10
N ARG A 61 11.46 1.46 11.27
CA ARG A 61 12.86 1.80 11.60
C ARG A 61 13.77 0.59 11.72
N GLU A 62 13.23 -0.50 12.23
CA GLU A 62 13.97 -1.75 12.46
C GLU A 62 14.18 -2.56 11.17
N PHE A 63 13.20 -2.52 10.27
CA PHE A 63 13.16 -3.36 9.06
C PHE A 63 13.29 -2.60 7.75
N GLY A 64 12.97 -1.30 7.73
CA GLY A 64 13.08 -0.47 6.53
C GLY A 64 14.53 -0.34 6.09
N TRP A 65 14.81 -0.70 4.82
CA TRP A 65 16.16 -0.78 4.25
C TRP A 65 17.09 0.38 4.60
N TYR A 66 16.60 1.62 4.50
CA TYR A 66 17.41 2.79 4.84
C TYR A 66 17.44 3.09 6.33
N CYS A 67 16.36 2.83 7.06
CA CYS A 67 16.22 3.20 8.46
C CYS A 67 16.99 2.29 9.40
N LYS A 68 17.11 1.00 9.07
CA LYS A 68 17.83 0.03 9.92
C LYS A 68 19.35 0.17 9.89
N GLY A 69 19.89 1.06 9.05
CA GLY A 69 21.31 1.20 8.86
C GLY A 69 21.97 0.01 8.14
N ASN A 70 23.24 0.13 7.82
CA ASN A 70 24.06 -0.96 7.31
C ASN A 70 25.55 -0.63 7.48
N ALA A 71 26.19 -1.26 8.46
CA ALA A 71 27.62 -1.05 8.74
C ALA A 71 28.55 -1.64 7.68
N LYS A 72 28.05 -2.55 6.82
CA LYS A 72 28.85 -3.21 5.76
C LYS A 72 29.00 -2.35 4.50
N LEU A 73 28.30 -1.23 4.40
CA LEU A 73 28.45 -0.31 3.26
C LEU A 73 29.71 0.55 3.43
N ASN A 74 30.25 1.03 2.33
CA ASN A 74 31.33 2.00 2.31
C ASN A 74 30.88 3.27 1.55
N PRO A 75 30.62 4.41 2.25
CA PRO A 75 30.67 4.60 3.71
C PRO A 75 29.53 3.87 4.44
N PRO A 76 29.71 3.52 5.73
CA PRO A 76 28.69 2.87 6.54
C PRO A 76 27.44 3.75 6.65
N ARG A 77 26.25 3.13 6.56
CA ARG A 77 25.00 3.82 6.79
C ARG A 77 24.59 3.66 8.25
N LEU A 78 24.40 4.77 8.95
CA LEU A 78 23.90 4.78 10.32
C LEU A 78 22.40 4.46 10.34
N GLU A 79 21.94 3.87 11.44
CA GLU A 79 20.50 3.70 11.68
C GLU A 79 19.84 5.05 11.99
N THR A 80 18.58 5.20 11.58
CA THR A 80 17.79 6.41 11.86
C THR A 80 17.31 6.38 13.30
N LYS A 81 17.70 7.38 14.10
CA LYS A 81 17.33 7.48 15.53
C LYS A 81 15.81 7.62 15.70
N LYS A 82 15.32 7.18 16.85
CA LYS A 82 13.91 7.35 17.23
C LYS A 82 13.59 8.86 17.34
N GLY A 83 12.53 9.28 16.62
CA GLY A 83 12.13 10.70 16.57
C GLY A 83 12.61 11.43 15.32
N GLU A 84 13.68 10.97 14.65
CA GLU A 84 14.14 11.57 13.41
C GLU A 84 13.22 11.19 12.22
N PRO A 85 13.04 12.07 11.22
CA PRO A 85 12.29 11.76 10.01
C PRO A 85 12.98 10.64 9.21
N CYS A 86 12.19 9.85 8.49
CA CYS A 86 12.70 8.81 7.63
C CYS A 86 13.47 9.43 6.45
N PRO A 87 14.77 9.11 6.25
CA PRO A 87 15.61 9.77 5.27
C PRO A 87 15.40 9.33 3.83
N HIS A 88 14.66 8.24 3.60
CA HIS A 88 14.46 7.72 2.25
C HIS A 88 13.08 8.09 1.69
N ALA A 89 13.01 8.07 0.36
CA ALA A 89 11.79 8.31 -0.38
C ALA A 89 10.73 7.24 -0.09
N PHE A 90 9.47 7.66 -0.02
CA PHE A 90 8.34 6.75 0.07
C PHE A 90 8.17 5.95 -1.21
N LYS A 91 7.59 4.76 -1.10
CA LYS A 91 7.31 3.91 -2.26
C LYS A 91 5.87 3.37 -2.18
N CYS A 92 5.00 3.92 -2.98
CA CYS A 92 3.62 3.47 -3.07
C CYS A 92 3.53 2.03 -3.57
N SER A 93 2.76 1.19 -2.86
CA SER A 93 2.53 -0.21 -3.26
C SER A 93 1.77 -0.33 -4.59
N ASN A 94 0.97 0.68 -4.95
CA ASN A 94 0.10 0.67 -6.12
C ASN A 94 0.81 1.23 -7.37
N CYS A 95 1.09 2.52 -7.41
CA CYS A 95 1.66 3.20 -8.59
C CYS A 95 3.19 3.24 -8.63
N LYS A 96 3.87 2.81 -7.56
CA LYS A 96 5.34 2.87 -7.39
C LYS A 96 5.92 4.29 -7.27
N GLY A 97 5.06 5.32 -7.23
CA GLY A 97 5.44 6.71 -7.05
C GLY A 97 6.04 7.00 -5.66
N ASN A 98 6.66 8.17 -5.56
CA ASN A 98 7.35 8.64 -4.35
C ASN A 98 6.38 9.27 -3.34
N HIS A 99 5.47 8.47 -2.81
CA HIS A 99 4.50 8.85 -1.78
C HIS A 99 4.04 7.59 -1.00
N GLN A 100 3.38 7.79 0.13
CA GLN A 100 2.80 6.69 0.90
C GLN A 100 1.61 6.06 0.16
N ALA A 101 1.30 4.81 0.46
CA ALA A 101 0.28 4.04 -0.26
C ALA A 101 -1.16 4.55 -0.03
N ASP A 102 -1.41 5.32 1.03
CA ASP A 102 -2.70 5.96 1.36
C ASP A 102 -2.79 7.44 0.95
N SER A 103 -1.75 7.97 0.31
CA SER A 103 -1.71 9.38 -0.09
C SER A 103 -2.82 9.72 -1.09
N ASN A 104 -3.48 10.87 -0.87
CA ASN A 104 -4.47 11.43 -1.79
C ASN A 104 -3.85 11.91 -3.12
N ALA A 105 -2.54 12.11 -3.17
CA ALA A 105 -1.80 12.38 -4.40
C ALA A 105 -1.72 11.16 -5.33
N CYS A 106 -1.98 9.94 -4.79
CA CYS A 106 -1.93 8.71 -5.57
C CYS A 106 -3.03 8.67 -6.64
N PRO A 107 -2.71 8.34 -7.91
CA PRO A 107 -3.73 8.15 -8.94
C PRO A 107 -4.80 7.12 -8.55
N PHE A 108 -4.44 6.05 -7.86
CA PHE A 108 -5.39 5.05 -7.37
C PHE A 108 -6.38 5.64 -6.37
N TRP A 109 -5.96 6.52 -5.47
CA TRP A 109 -6.86 7.21 -4.55
C TRP A 109 -7.80 8.18 -5.28
N ARG A 110 -7.30 8.91 -6.28
CA ARG A 110 -8.12 9.83 -7.09
C ARG A 110 -9.22 9.11 -7.85
N HIS A 111 -8.97 7.90 -8.31
CA HIS A 111 -9.92 7.05 -9.03
C HIS A 111 -10.61 6.00 -8.14
N ARG A 112 -10.64 6.18 -6.81
CA ARG A 112 -11.18 5.19 -5.85
C ARG A 112 -12.62 4.76 -6.08
N PHE A 113 -13.40 5.52 -6.83
CA PHE A 113 -14.78 5.19 -7.20
C PHE A 113 -14.90 4.56 -8.60
N ASN A 114 -13.80 4.38 -9.32
CA ASN A 114 -13.77 3.83 -10.67
C ASN A 114 -13.04 2.49 -10.70
N ARG A 115 -13.81 1.40 -10.55
CA ARG A 115 -13.28 0.04 -10.52
C ARG A 115 -12.61 -0.36 -11.83
N GLU A 116 -13.18 0.02 -12.98
CA GLU A 116 -12.64 -0.32 -14.31
C GLU A 116 -11.28 0.33 -14.53
N TRP A 117 -11.11 1.57 -14.10
CA TRP A 117 -9.83 2.26 -14.12
C TRP A 117 -8.77 1.48 -13.32
N HIS A 118 -9.12 0.99 -12.12
CA HIS A 118 -8.20 0.21 -11.28
C HIS A 118 -7.76 -1.09 -11.97
N ILE A 119 -8.70 -1.83 -12.57
CA ILE A 119 -8.41 -3.08 -13.30
C ILE A 119 -7.45 -2.80 -14.46
N LYS A 120 -7.75 -1.81 -15.28
CA LYS A 120 -6.92 -1.40 -16.42
C LYS A 120 -5.53 -0.98 -15.96
N LYS A 121 -5.44 -0.15 -14.92
CA LYS A 121 -4.17 0.36 -14.42
C LYS A 121 -3.28 -0.73 -13.83
N TYR A 122 -3.83 -1.69 -13.12
CA TYR A 122 -3.07 -2.84 -12.65
C TYR A 122 -2.60 -3.75 -13.80
N ALA A 123 -3.37 -3.88 -14.86
CA ALA A 123 -2.96 -4.61 -16.06
C ALA A 123 -1.76 -3.94 -16.73
N GLU A 124 -1.80 -2.62 -16.95
CA GLU A 124 -0.69 -1.83 -17.49
C GLU A 124 0.59 -1.97 -16.65
N ILE A 125 0.47 -1.88 -15.32
CA ILE A 125 1.63 -2.03 -14.42
C ILE A 125 2.25 -3.42 -14.52
N ARG A 126 1.44 -4.48 -14.65
CA ARG A 126 1.94 -5.85 -14.84
C ARG A 126 2.66 -6.01 -16.17
N GLU A 127 2.09 -5.49 -17.24
CA GLU A 127 2.67 -5.55 -18.58
C GLU A 127 4.01 -4.84 -18.66
N ASN A 128 4.09 -3.61 -18.12
CA ASN A 128 5.34 -2.83 -18.08
C ASN A 128 6.43 -3.55 -17.27
N ARG A 129 6.07 -4.22 -16.18
CA ARG A 129 7.02 -5.03 -15.40
C ARG A 129 7.53 -6.23 -16.18
N SER A 130 6.68 -6.91 -16.93
CA SER A 130 7.08 -8.04 -17.77
C SER A 130 8.03 -7.61 -18.88
N LYS A 131 7.76 -6.47 -19.52
CA LYS A 131 8.64 -5.89 -20.54
C LYS A 131 10.02 -5.51 -19.98
N SER A 132 10.07 -4.91 -18.77
CA SER A 132 11.33 -4.57 -18.11
C SER A 132 12.18 -5.80 -17.81
N LEU A 133 11.57 -6.86 -17.26
CA LEU A 133 12.27 -8.13 -16.99
C LEU A 133 12.79 -8.79 -18.27
N GLN A 134 12.01 -8.76 -19.36
CA GLN A 134 12.45 -9.30 -20.63
C GLN A 134 13.64 -8.54 -21.22
N SER A 135 13.68 -7.23 -21.10
CA SER A 135 14.81 -6.42 -21.56
C SER A 135 16.08 -6.69 -20.75
N GLU A 136 15.97 -6.91 -19.44
CA GLU A 136 17.11 -7.27 -18.59
C GLU A 136 17.67 -8.65 -18.97
N VAL A 137 16.82 -9.65 -19.19
CA VAL A 137 17.24 -11.00 -19.62
C VAL A 137 17.94 -10.95 -20.97
N ASN A 138 17.39 -10.20 -21.94
CA ASN A 138 18.00 -10.07 -23.26
C ASN A 138 19.35 -9.36 -23.23
N SER A 139 19.58 -8.42 -22.33
CA SER A 139 20.87 -7.73 -22.16
C SER A 139 21.94 -8.65 -21.54
N LEU A 140 21.54 -9.59 -20.68
CA LEU A 140 22.46 -10.57 -20.07
C LEU A 140 22.84 -11.71 -21.02
N SER A 141 21.99 -12.06 -21.99
CA SER A 141 22.25 -13.12 -22.98
C SER A 141 23.13 -12.67 -24.15
N ASN A 142 23.41 -11.37 -24.28
CA ASN A 142 24.27 -10.81 -25.33
C ASN A 142 25.70 -10.46 -24.84
N GLN A 143 26.10 -10.96 -23.68
CA GLN A 143 27.47 -10.93 -23.15
C GLN A 143 28.05 -12.34 -23.14
#